data_58545514cb69a5762895100f914ee71e
#
_entry.id   58545514cb69a5762895100f914ee71e
#
_cell.length_a   1.000
_cell.length_b   1.000
_cell.length_c   1.000
_cell.angle_alpha   90.00
_cell.angle_beta   90.00
_cell.angle_gamma   90.00
#
_symmetry.space_group_name_H-M   'P 1'
#
loop_
_entity.id
_entity.type
_entity.pdbx_description
1 polymer ?
#
loop_
_entity_poly.entity_id
_entity_poly.type
_entity_poly.pdbx_seq_one_letter_code
_entity_poly.pdbx_strand_id
1 'polypeptide(L)'
;QNKQLVDELAKKQMTVFAMDAIPRISRAQVFDALSSMANIAGYKAVIEAANHFGRFFTGQITAAGKVPPAKVLVIGGGVAGLAAVGCCKNMGAIVRAFDTREAVREQVESFGAEFLTIDMKESGEGVGGYAKEMSKEFIEAEMALFAEQCKDVDIVITTALIPGKKAPVLITKEMVETMKPGSVIVDLAAESGGNVETTRPGELHVHKGVIHIGYTDLPSRMPTQSSTLYANNISKFLLSIGSKDHFYIDLNDEVVRGSIVLHEGKLLWPPPPPKVSATPPPPPKPVVTEAKPSVATKQEAQVPDYFKETLKKSLLYTAGLGSIVGLGVVSPNPAFTTMTTIFGLSGIVGYHTVWGVTPALHSPLMSVTNAVSGITAVGGLLLMGGGVMPGTVPQSLAAGAAFISTINIFGGFLVTQRMLDMFRRPTDPKEHNYLYAIPALAFLGASEPRPPC
;
A
#
# COMPACT_ATOMS: atom_id res chain seq x y z
N GLN A 1 -10.38 -29.62 -8.36
CA GLN A 1 -10.22 -30.32 -7.08
C GLN A 1 -11.38 -31.27 -6.77
N ASN A 2 -12.61 -30.91 -7.12
CA ASN A 2 -13.80 -31.74 -6.84
C ASN A 2 -14.42 -32.28 -8.13
N LYS A 3 -13.74 -33.26 -8.76
CA LYS A 3 -14.16 -33.85 -10.04
C LYS A 3 -15.56 -34.48 -9.95
N GLN A 4 -15.88 -35.17 -8.84
CA GLN A 4 -17.15 -35.80 -8.63
C GLN A 4 -18.32 -34.80 -8.68
N LEU A 5 -18.18 -33.64 -7.99
CA LEU A 5 -19.16 -32.57 -8.04
C LEU A 5 -19.35 -32.01 -9.44
N VAL A 6 -18.27 -31.82 -10.20
CA VAL A 6 -18.31 -31.32 -11.58
C VAL A 6 -19.07 -32.31 -12.45
N ASP A 7 -18.80 -33.62 -12.33
CA ASP A 7 -19.48 -34.67 -13.09
C ASP A 7 -21.01 -34.75 -12.76
N GLU A 8 -21.37 -34.54 -11.50
CA GLU A 8 -22.80 -34.49 -11.07
C GLU A 8 -23.52 -33.26 -11.63
N LEU A 9 -22.89 -32.10 -11.61
CA LEU A 9 -23.43 -30.85 -12.18
C LEU A 9 -23.54 -30.94 -13.71
N ALA A 10 -22.60 -31.61 -14.37
CA ALA A 10 -22.63 -31.85 -15.82
C ALA A 10 -23.83 -32.71 -16.21
N LYS A 11 -24.15 -33.80 -15.45
CA LYS A 11 -25.32 -34.64 -15.69
C LYS A 11 -26.63 -33.85 -15.59
N LYS A 12 -26.67 -32.79 -14.79
CA LYS A 12 -27.81 -31.89 -14.65
C LYS A 12 -27.88 -30.78 -15.69
N GLN A 13 -26.99 -30.80 -16.68
CA GLN A 13 -26.88 -29.79 -17.74
C GLN A 13 -26.76 -28.36 -17.23
N MET A 14 -26.03 -28.16 -16.09
CA MET A 14 -25.89 -26.87 -15.47
C MET A 14 -24.75 -26.05 -16.15
N THR A 15 -24.91 -24.73 -16.08
CA THR A 15 -23.81 -23.80 -16.36
C THR A 15 -23.18 -23.37 -15.05
N VAL A 16 -21.85 -23.53 -14.92
CA VAL A 16 -21.12 -23.35 -13.66
C VAL A 16 -19.92 -22.45 -13.87
N PHE A 17 -19.83 -21.42 -13.05
CA PHE A 17 -18.68 -20.54 -12.95
C PHE A 17 -17.95 -20.80 -11.64
N ALA A 18 -16.61 -20.74 -11.66
CA ALA A 18 -15.78 -20.87 -10.48
C ALA A 18 -15.15 -19.51 -10.15
N MET A 19 -15.44 -18.97 -8.96
CA MET A 19 -14.92 -17.67 -8.53
C MET A 19 -13.41 -17.66 -8.28
N ASP A 20 -12.83 -18.82 -7.98
CA ASP A 20 -11.40 -19.03 -7.83
C ASP A 20 -10.64 -19.16 -9.17
N ALA A 21 -11.35 -19.31 -10.28
CA ALA A 21 -10.81 -19.42 -11.62
C ALA A 21 -10.88 -18.11 -12.42
N ILE A 22 -11.30 -17.00 -11.83
CA ILE A 22 -11.30 -15.68 -12.46
C ILE A 22 -9.87 -15.30 -12.86
N PRO A 23 -9.62 -14.94 -14.14
CA PRO A 23 -8.27 -14.62 -14.61
C PRO A 23 -7.72 -13.35 -13.96
N ARG A 24 -6.43 -13.34 -13.66
CA ARG A 24 -5.74 -12.19 -13.05
C ARG A 24 -5.32 -11.15 -14.08
N ILE A 25 -6.29 -10.47 -14.64
CA ILE A 25 -6.12 -9.35 -15.57
C ILE A 25 -6.73 -8.08 -14.99
N SER A 26 -6.25 -6.91 -15.41
CA SER A 26 -6.63 -5.60 -14.85
C SER A 26 -8.15 -5.39 -14.80
N ARG A 27 -8.85 -5.80 -15.85
CA ARG A 27 -10.31 -5.71 -15.96
C ARG A 27 -11.06 -6.59 -14.95
N ALA A 28 -10.46 -7.70 -14.52
CA ALA A 28 -11.08 -8.68 -13.64
C ALA A 28 -10.78 -8.47 -12.15
N GLN A 29 -9.93 -7.50 -11.79
CA GLN A 29 -9.55 -7.24 -10.40
C GLN A 29 -10.74 -7.08 -9.44
N VAL A 30 -11.81 -6.43 -9.90
CA VAL A 30 -13.01 -6.18 -9.09
C VAL A 30 -13.81 -7.47 -8.78
N PHE A 31 -13.51 -8.56 -9.50
CA PHE A 31 -14.15 -9.88 -9.34
C PHE A 31 -13.26 -10.87 -8.58
N ASP A 32 -12.00 -10.50 -8.31
CA ASP A 32 -11.00 -11.39 -7.69
C ASP A 32 -11.31 -11.64 -6.21
N ALA A 33 -12.10 -12.68 -5.98
CA ALA A 33 -12.47 -13.13 -4.64
C ALA A 33 -11.27 -13.72 -3.88
N LEU A 34 -10.30 -14.32 -4.58
CA LEU A 34 -9.09 -14.86 -3.94
C LEU A 34 -8.27 -13.74 -3.30
N SER A 35 -8.06 -12.63 -4.02
CA SER A 35 -7.35 -11.46 -3.47
C SER A 35 -8.12 -10.82 -2.32
N SER A 36 -9.45 -10.70 -2.42
CA SER A 36 -10.28 -10.15 -1.35
C SER A 36 -10.16 -10.98 -0.07
N MET A 37 -10.23 -12.31 -0.17
CA MET A 37 -10.13 -13.21 0.97
C MET A 37 -8.70 -13.30 1.49
N ALA A 38 -7.69 -13.26 0.63
CA ALA A 38 -6.29 -13.24 1.02
C ALA A 38 -5.94 -12.00 1.85
N ASN A 39 -6.48 -10.83 1.48
CA ASN A 39 -6.29 -9.60 2.26
C ASN A 39 -6.83 -9.75 3.69
N ILE A 40 -8.06 -10.28 3.83
CA ILE A 40 -8.66 -10.54 5.14
C ILE A 40 -7.84 -11.57 5.93
N ALA A 41 -7.38 -12.64 5.27
CA ALA A 41 -6.56 -13.67 5.92
C ALA A 41 -5.27 -13.07 6.48
N GLY A 42 -4.56 -12.24 5.72
CA GLY A 42 -3.36 -11.56 6.17
C GLY A 42 -3.60 -10.63 7.36
N TYR A 43 -4.66 -9.82 7.31
CA TYR A 43 -5.06 -8.98 8.44
C TYR A 43 -5.40 -9.81 9.67
N LYS A 44 -6.25 -10.85 9.51
CA LYS A 44 -6.69 -11.70 10.63
C LYS A 44 -5.55 -12.49 11.24
N ALA A 45 -4.57 -12.92 10.43
CA ALA A 45 -3.37 -13.59 10.92
C ALA A 45 -2.61 -12.73 11.95
N VAL A 46 -2.48 -11.42 11.69
CA VAL A 46 -1.83 -10.50 12.63
C VAL A 46 -2.63 -10.36 13.91
N ILE A 47 -3.95 -10.27 13.82
CA ILE A 47 -4.83 -10.16 15.00
C ILE A 47 -4.75 -11.44 15.85
N GLU A 48 -4.74 -12.62 15.23
CA GLU A 48 -4.56 -13.88 15.94
C GLU A 48 -3.15 -13.97 16.58
N ALA A 49 -2.12 -13.56 15.85
CA ALA A 49 -0.77 -13.46 16.42
C ALA A 49 -0.74 -12.55 17.66
N ALA A 50 -1.34 -11.38 17.56
CA ALA A 50 -1.39 -10.41 18.66
C ALA A 50 -2.14 -10.94 19.88
N ASN A 51 -3.24 -11.66 19.65
CA ASN A 51 -4.03 -12.26 20.74
C ASN A 51 -3.24 -13.31 21.54
N HIS A 52 -2.34 -14.03 20.88
CA HIS A 52 -1.57 -15.11 21.50
C HIS A 52 -0.14 -14.72 21.90
N PHE A 53 0.37 -13.58 21.44
CA PHE A 53 1.75 -13.15 21.67
C PHE A 53 2.03 -12.78 23.15
N GLY A 54 1.04 -12.28 23.87
CA GLY A 54 1.16 -11.94 25.29
C GLY A 54 2.06 -10.73 25.61
N ARG A 55 2.55 -9.99 24.58
CA ARG A 55 3.38 -8.79 24.71
C ARG A 55 2.87 -7.70 23.78
N PHE A 56 3.36 -6.45 23.98
CA PHE A 56 3.01 -5.32 23.11
C PHE A 56 3.59 -5.47 21.71
N PHE A 57 2.84 -5.07 20.70
CA PHE A 57 3.36 -4.91 19.35
C PHE A 57 4.19 -3.63 19.21
N THR A 58 3.69 -2.53 19.73
CA THR A 58 4.40 -1.25 19.72
C THR A 58 5.35 -1.12 20.91
N GLY A 59 6.42 -0.33 20.76
CA GLY A 59 7.25 0.06 21.88
C GLY A 59 6.46 0.86 22.91
N GLN A 60 6.63 0.57 24.18
CA GLN A 60 5.92 1.23 25.28
C GLN A 60 6.91 1.81 26.29
N ILE A 61 6.56 2.97 26.86
CA ILE A 61 7.21 3.53 28.03
C ILE A 61 6.18 3.54 29.14
N THR A 62 6.44 2.73 30.18
CA THR A 62 5.55 2.60 31.34
C THR A 62 6.24 3.12 32.58
N ALA A 63 5.49 3.29 33.68
CA ALA A 63 6.07 3.62 34.97
C ALA A 63 7.09 2.57 35.46
N ALA A 64 6.94 1.31 35.02
CA ALA A 64 7.85 0.21 35.35
C ALA A 64 9.04 0.05 34.42
N GLY A 65 9.12 0.87 33.34
CA GLY A 65 10.24 0.84 32.39
C GLY A 65 9.83 0.83 30.94
N LYS A 66 10.82 0.60 30.07
CA LYS A 66 10.68 0.57 28.63
C LYS A 66 10.45 -0.86 28.14
N VAL A 67 9.49 -1.04 27.25
CA VAL A 67 9.24 -2.31 26.56
C VAL A 67 9.52 -2.10 25.07
N PRO A 68 10.44 -2.88 24.46
CA PRO A 68 10.73 -2.75 23.03
C PRO A 68 9.54 -3.23 22.18
N PRO A 69 9.41 -2.74 20.92
CA PRO A 69 8.40 -3.22 20.01
C PRO A 69 8.66 -4.67 19.58
N ALA A 70 7.61 -5.40 19.20
CA ALA A 70 7.70 -6.73 18.64
C ALA A 70 8.44 -6.70 17.29
N LYS A 71 9.23 -7.73 17.01
CA LYS A 71 9.88 -7.95 15.72
C LYS A 71 9.12 -9.02 14.95
N VAL A 72 8.65 -8.68 13.78
CA VAL A 72 7.81 -9.54 12.94
C VAL A 72 8.52 -9.84 11.62
N LEU A 73 8.59 -11.11 11.26
CA LEU A 73 9.02 -11.59 9.95
C LEU A 73 7.79 -12.02 9.15
N VAL A 74 7.60 -11.45 7.96
CA VAL A 74 6.57 -11.87 7.01
C VAL A 74 7.25 -12.53 5.80
N ILE A 75 6.94 -13.79 5.53
CA ILE A 75 7.47 -14.54 4.40
C ILE A 75 6.39 -14.68 3.33
N GLY A 76 6.65 -14.07 2.18
CA GLY A 76 5.72 -13.95 1.07
C GLY A 76 5.06 -12.58 1.02
N GLY A 77 5.29 -11.84 -0.07
CA GLY A 77 4.77 -10.48 -0.32
C GLY A 77 3.59 -10.47 -1.30
N GLY A 78 2.76 -11.51 -1.25
CA GLY A 78 1.46 -11.51 -1.93
C GLY A 78 0.44 -10.64 -1.20
N VAL A 79 -0.83 -10.67 -1.64
CA VAL A 79 -1.90 -9.86 -1.05
C VAL A 79 -2.03 -10.08 0.46
N ALA A 80 -1.97 -11.34 0.92
CA ALA A 80 -2.04 -11.68 2.35
C ALA A 80 -0.81 -11.16 3.11
N GLY A 81 0.40 -11.34 2.56
CA GLY A 81 1.64 -10.89 3.19
C GLY A 81 1.70 -9.36 3.30
N LEU A 82 1.36 -8.63 2.24
CA LEU A 82 1.32 -7.17 2.28
C LEU A 82 0.25 -6.65 3.25
N ALA A 83 -0.90 -7.30 3.34
CA ALA A 83 -1.92 -6.97 4.35
C ALA A 83 -1.39 -7.19 5.77
N ALA A 84 -0.64 -8.29 5.99
CA ALA A 84 0.00 -8.56 7.27
C ALA A 84 1.10 -7.52 7.60
N VAL A 85 1.95 -7.17 6.62
CA VAL A 85 2.98 -6.11 6.78
C VAL A 85 2.33 -4.80 7.20
N GLY A 86 1.30 -4.34 6.46
CA GLY A 86 0.61 -3.09 6.76
C GLY A 86 -0.05 -3.10 8.15
N CYS A 87 -0.70 -4.20 8.52
CA CYS A 87 -1.32 -4.36 9.83
C CYS A 87 -0.28 -4.33 10.96
N CYS A 88 0.80 -5.09 10.87
CA CYS A 88 1.88 -5.11 11.87
C CYS A 88 2.54 -3.75 12.03
N LYS A 89 2.78 -3.02 10.94
CA LYS A 89 3.33 -1.66 10.97
C LYS A 89 2.39 -0.69 11.66
N ASN A 90 1.09 -0.75 11.34
CA ASN A 90 0.09 0.09 11.99
C ASN A 90 -0.04 -0.20 13.50
N MET A 91 0.24 -1.43 13.92
CA MET A 91 0.32 -1.81 15.35
C MET A 91 1.64 -1.40 16.01
N GLY A 92 2.58 -0.81 15.26
CA GLY A 92 3.84 -0.28 15.78
C GLY A 92 4.97 -1.31 15.93
N ALA A 93 4.88 -2.46 15.27
CA ALA A 93 5.94 -3.46 15.25
C ALA A 93 7.10 -3.07 14.30
N ILE A 94 8.28 -3.65 14.56
CA ILE A 94 9.39 -3.67 13.61
C ILE A 94 9.13 -4.83 12.65
N VAL A 95 8.88 -4.51 11.37
CA VAL A 95 8.49 -5.50 10.37
C VAL A 95 9.59 -5.68 9.34
N ARG A 96 9.97 -6.94 9.14
CA ARG A 96 10.81 -7.41 8.04
C ARG A 96 9.98 -8.29 7.13
N ALA A 97 10.15 -8.17 5.83
CA ALA A 97 9.46 -9.00 4.87
C ALA A 97 10.42 -9.57 3.83
N PHE A 98 10.13 -10.78 3.36
CA PHE A 98 10.86 -11.45 2.31
C PHE A 98 9.92 -11.93 1.21
N ASP A 99 10.34 -11.75 -0.05
CA ASP A 99 9.71 -12.37 -1.22
C ASP A 99 10.79 -12.62 -2.28
N THR A 100 10.64 -13.69 -3.05
CA THR A 100 11.57 -14.04 -4.15
C THR A 100 11.44 -13.09 -5.34
N ARG A 101 10.37 -12.29 -5.41
CA ARG A 101 10.08 -11.31 -6.48
C ARG A 101 10.54 -9.92 -6.05
N GLU A 102 11.51 -9.38 -6.76
CA GLU A 102 12.07 -8.05 -6.48
C GLU A 102 11.02 -6.92 -6.61
N ALA A 103 10.01 -7.09 -7.50
CA ALA A 103 8.92 -6.13 -7.68
C ALA A 103 8.09 -5.87 -6.40
N VAL A 104 8.15 -6.75 -5.41
CA VAL A 104 7.47 -6.61 -4.12
C VAL A 104 8.19 -5.65 -3.18
N ARG A 105 9.50 -5.43 -3.38
CA ARG A 105 10.33 -4.56 -2.53
C ARG A 105 9.71 -3.18 -2.31
N GLU A 106 9.39 -2.48 -3.40
CA GLU A 106 8.84 -1.12 -3.33
C GLU A 106 7.53 -1.07 -2.53
N GLN A 107 6.71 -2.13 -2.64
CA GLN A 107 5.46 -2.23 -1.91
C GLN A 107 5.71 -2.40 -0.40
N VAL A 108 6.64 -3.28 0.00
CA VAL A 108 7.01 -3.49 1.40
C VAL A 108 7.62 -2.22 2.00
N GLU A 109 8.56 -1.59 1.29
CA GLU A 109 9.22 -0.37 1.73
C GLU A 109 8.25 0.81 1.84
N SER A 110 7.19 0.86 1.00
CA SER A 110 6.15 1.88 1.07
C SER A 110 5.35 1.84 2.38
N PHE A 111 5.25 0.66 3.02
CA PHE A 111 4.70 0.52 4.37
C PHE A 111 5.70 0.89 5.48
N GLY A 112 6.93 1.25 5.14
CA GLY A 112 8.00 1.50 6.09
C GLY A 112 8.53 0.22 6.75
N ALA A 113 8.38 -0.94 6.12
CA ALA A 113 8.96 -2.21 6.53
C ALA A 113 10.30 -2.45 5.83
N GLU A 114 11.16 -3.25 6.43
CA GLU A 114 12.44 -3.65 5.87
C GLU A 114 12.24 -4.83 4.91
N PHE A 115 12.74 -4.72 3.67
CA PHE A 115 12.75 -5.83 2.73
C PHE A 115 14.06 -6.60 2.82
N LEU A 116 13.99 -7.88 3.16
CA LEU A 116 15.14 -8.76 3.24
C LEU A 116 15.51 -9.28 1.85
N THR A 117 16.80 -9.33 1.55
CA THR A 117 17.33 -9.81 0.28
C THR A 117 18.39 -10.85 0.48
N ILE A 118 18.52 -11.71 -0.51
CA ILE A 118 19.61 -12.66 -0.66
C ILE A 118 20.58 -12.11 -1.71
N ASP A 119 21.86 -12.21 -1.48
CA ASP A 119 22.91 -11.68 -2.36
C ASP A 119 23.10 -12.56 -3.62
N MET A 120 21.98 -12.91 -4.28
CA MET A 120 21.94 -13.71 -5.50
C MET A 120 21.06 -13.07 -6.56
N LYS A 121 21.56 -12.99 -7.80
CA LYS A 121 20.83 -12.39 -8.94
C LYS A 121 19.94 -13.44 -9.63
N GLU A 122 18.93 -13.93 -8.95
CA GLU A 122 17.89 -14.76 -9.54
C GLU A 122 16.52 -14.11 -9.35
N SER A 123 15.76 -13.94 -10.44
CA SER A 123 14.39 -13.40 -10.35
C SER A 123 13.40 -14.52 -10.05
N GLY A 124 12.61 -14.35 -9.01
CA GLY A 124 11.53 -15.26 -8.63
C GLY A 124 10.21 -15.01 -9.37
N GLU A 125 10.17 -14.15 -10.39
CA GLU A 125 8.94 -13.83 -11.10
C GLU A 125 8.43 -15.01 -11.93
N GLY A 126 7.19 -15.42 -11.66
CA GLY A 126 6.46 -16.47 -12.35
C GLY A 126 5.21 -15.97 -13.05
N VAL A 127 4.49 -16.87 -13.69
CA VAL A 127 3.26 -16.56 -14.43
C VAL A 127 2.11 -16.22 -13.47
N GLY A 128 1.31 -15.20 -13.81
CA GLY A 128 0.12 -14.81 -13.04
C GLY A 128 0.42 -14.17 -11.69
N GLY A 129 1.62 -13.58 -11.49
CA GLY A 129 2.01 -12.91 -10.24
C GLY A 129 2.38 -13.85 -9.10
N TYR A 130 2.58 -15.15 -9.38
CA TYR A 130 3.13 -16.11 -8.43
C TYR A 130 4.65 -16.25 -8.57
N ALA A 131 5.30 -16.73 -7.49
CA ALA A 131 6.72 -17.06 -7.54
C ALA A 131 6.96 -18.32 -8.38
N LYS A 132 8.11 -18.39 -9.07
CA LYS A 132 8.60 -19.62 -9.71
C LYS A 132 9.44 -20.45 -8.73
N GLU A 133 9.72 -21.70 -9.10
CA GLU A 133 10.69 -22.52 -8.38
C GLU A 133 12.11 -21.96 -8.58
N MET A 134 12.83 -21.79 -7.49
CA MET A 134 14.17 -21.19 -7.46
C MET A 134 15.26 -22.29 -7.53
N SER A 135 16.49 -21.89 -7.84
CA SER A 135 17.65 -22.78 -7.81
C SER A 135 17.92 -23.36 -6.40
N LYS A 136 18.63 -24.49 -6.33
CA LYS A 136 18.98 -25.08 -5.04
C LYS A 136 19.84 -24.15 -4.20
N GLU A 137 20.80 -23.49 -4.84
CA GLU A 137 21.70 -22.53 -4.19
C GLU A 137 20.93 -21.36 -3.60
N PHE A 138 19.90 -20.88 -4.30
CA PHE A 138 19.01 -19.84 -3.79
C PHE A 138 18.23 -20.33 -2.57
N ILE A 139 17.66 -21.52 -2.64
CA ILE A 139 16.90 -22.12 -1.52
C ILE A 139 17.79 -22.30 -0.28
N GLU A 140 19.04 -22.74 -0.46
CA GLU A 140 19.99 -22.88 0.66
C GLU A 140 20.29 -21.51 1.31
N ALA A 141 20.51 -20.48 0.51
CA ALA A 141 20.73 -19.12 1.01
C ALA A 141 19.49 -18.55 1.71
N GLU A 142 18.29 -18.81 1.15
CA GLU A 142 17.00 -18.44 1.73
C GLU A 142 16.80 -19.11 3.10
N MET A 143 17.05 -20.39 3.21
CA MET A 143 16.96 -21.14 4.46
C MET A 143 17.96 -20.63 5.51
N ALA A 144 19.18 -20.27 5.10
CA ALA A 144 20.17 -19.68 6.00
C ALA A 144 19.72 -18.32 6.53
N LEU A 145 19.14 -17.47 5.67
CA LEU A 145 18.55 -16.18 6.06
C LEU A 145 17.44 -16.38 7.09
N PHE A 146 16.51 -17.31 6.85
CA PHE A 146 15.41 -17.56 7.78
C PHE A 146 15.90 -18.13 9.11
N ALA A 147 16.91 -18.99 9.11
CA ALA A 147 17.52 -19.51 10.32
C ALA A 147 18.14 -18.41 11.20
N GLU A 148 18.72 -17.39 10.57
CA GLU A 148 19.24 -16.22 11.29
C GLU A 148 18.11 -15.35 11.83
N GLN A 149 17.08 -15.07 11.01
CA GLN A 149 15.93 -14.26 11.42
C GLN A 149 15.16 -14.89 12.57
N CYS A 150 14.95 -16.22 12.57
CA CYS A 150 14.22 -16.94 13.62
C CYS A 150 14.83 -16.75 15.02
N LYS A 151 16.13 -16.50 15.13
CA LYS A 151 16.81 -16.23 16.43
C LYS A 151 16.44 -14.85 17.00
N ASP A 152 16.09 -13.89 16.13
CA ASP A 152 15.88 -12.48 16.52
C ASP A 152 14.40 -12.09 16.62
N VAL A 153 13.56 -12.65 15.73
CA VAL A 153 12.15 -12.25 15.64
C VAL A 153 11.29 -12.87 16.76
N ASP A 154 10.18 -12.21 17.01
CA ASP A 154 9.18 -12.63 18.00
C ASP A 154 7.95 -13.28 17.32
N ILE A 155 7.65 -12.88 16.09
CA ILE A 155 6.48 -13.36 15.33
C ILE A 155 6.92 -13.68 13.90
N VAL A 156 6.46 -14.81 13.39
CA VAL A 156 6.65 -15.23 11.98
C VAL A 156 5.27 -15.43 11.34
N ILE A 157 5.04 -14.81 10.18
CA ILE A 157 3.82 -15.00 9.39
C ILE A 157 4.23 -15.49 8.01
N THR A 158 3.81 -16.70 7.65
CA THR A 158 4.14 -17.31 6.37
C THR A 158 2.94 -17.33 5.44
N THR A 159 3.16 -16.92 4.18
CA THR A 159 2.11 -16.83 3.16
C THR A 159 2.53 -17.39 1.81
N ALA A 160 3.63 -18.15 1.75
CA ALA A 160 4.16 -18.67 0.50
C ALA A 160 3.32 -19.86 0.00
N LEU A 161 2.49 -19.59 -1.00
CA LEU A 161 1.57 -20.58 -1.57
C LEU A 161 1.54 -20.45 -3.09
N ILE A 162 1.65 -21.59 -3.77
CA ILE A 162 1.36 -21.72 -5.20
C ILE A 162 0.06 -22.53 -5.34
N PRO A 163 -1.02 -21.97 -5.88
CA PRO A 163 -2.29 -22.68 -6.01
C PRO A 163 -2.15 -24.01 -6.73
N GLY A 164 -2.72 -25.07 -6.15
CA GLY A 164 -2.70 -26.42 -6.72
C GLY A 164 -1.40 -27.21 -6.50
N LYS A 165 -0.40 -26.63 -5.83
CA LYS A 165 0.83 -27.31 -5.40
C LYS A 165 0.90 -27.38 -3.87
N LYS A 166 1.68 -28.33 -3.37
CA LYS A 166 2.05 -28.38 -1.95
C LYS A 166 2.89 -27.15 -1.59
N ALA A 167 2.62 -26.52 -0.46
CA ALA A 167 3.40 -25.41 0.03
C ALA A 167 4.86 -25.82 0.29
N PRO A 168 5.85 -24.98 -0.04
CA PRO A 168 7.25 -25.24 0.29
C PRO A 168 7.45 -25.12 1.81
N VAL A 169 8.26 -25.99 2.37
CA VAL A 169 8.71 -25.86 3.77
C VAL A 169 9.85 -24.85 3.81
N LEU A 170 9.63 -23.72 4.47
CA LEU A 170 10.57 -22.60 4.57
C LEU A 170 11.17 -22.47 5.98
N ILE A 171 10.44 -22.92 6.99
CA ILE A 171 10.89 -22.90 8.39
C ILE A 171 10.94 -24.37 8.88
N THR A 172 12.13 -24.84 9.17
CA THR A 172 12.34 -26.19 9.69
C THR A 172 12.06 -26.25 11.20
N LYS A 173 11.92 -27.46 11.71
CA LYS A 173 11.75 -27.69 13.14
C LYS A 173 12.93 -27.13 13.96
N GLU A 174 14.15 -27.27 13.48
CA GLU A 174 15.35 -26.74 14.13
C GLU A 174 15.29 -25.20 14.25
N MET A 175 14.83 -24.51 13.19
CA MET A 175 14.66 -23.05 13.21
C MET A 175 13.61 -22.62 14.25
N VAL A 176 12.48 -23.33 14.31
CA VAL A 176 11.44 -23.09 15.32
C VAL A 176 12.01 -23.22 16.74
N GLU A 177 12.83 -24.25 16.98
CA GLU A 177 13.44 -24.50 18.30
C GLU A 177 14.48 -23.45 18.70
N THR A 178 14.95 -22.60 17.76
CA THR A 178 15.83 -21.45 18.08
C THR A 178 15.05 -20.20 18.48
N MET A 179 13.74 -20.16 18.24
CA MET A 179 12.92 -19.00 18.58
C MET A 179 12.74 -18.85 20.11
N LYS A 180 12.46 -17.62 20.52
CA LYS A 180 12.25 -17.32 21.94
C LYS A 180 10.95 -17.96 22.44
N PRO A 181 10.90 -18.48 23.68
CA PRO A 181 9.64 -18.92 24.28
C PRO A 181 8.60 -17.80 24.30
N GLY A 182 7.35 -18.12 23.95
CA GLY A 182 6.26 -17.14 23.78
C GLY A 182 6.25 -16.46 22.42
N SER A 183 7.13 -16.83 21.49
CA SER A 183 7.03 -16.43 20.09
C SER A 183 5.82 -17.08 19.41
N VAL A 184 5.31 -16.44 18.36
CA VAL A 184 4.13 -16.91 17.63
C VAL A 184 4.45 -17.10 16.15
N ILE A 185 3.99 -18.21 15.60
CA ILE A 185 4.05 -18.50 14.16
C ILE A 185 2.61 -18.61 13.64
N VAL A 186 2.30 -17.90 12.56
CA VAL A 186 1.03 -18.02 11.83
C VAL A 186 1.32 -18.50 10.41
N ASP A 187 0.82 -19.68 10.09
CA ASP A 187 1.05 -20.32 8.79
C ASP A 187 -0.23 -20.29 7.94
N LEU A 188 -0.30 -19.33 6.99
CA LEU A 188 -1.45 -19.20 6.10
C LEU A 188 -1.45 -20.29 5.00
N ALA A 189 -0.34 -20.99 4.80
CA ALA A 189 -0.25 -22.09 3.85
C ALA A 189 -0.63 -23.47 4.47
N ALA A 190 -1.11 -23.49 5.70
CA ALA A 190 -1.40 -24.72 6.46
C ALA A 190 -2.30 -25.71 5.70
N GLU A 191 -3.33 -25.22 4.99
CA GLU A 191 -4.23 -26.07 4.18
C GLU A 191 -3.49 -26.82 3.06
N SER A 192 -2.42 -26.23 2.52
CA SER A 192 -1.62 -26.81 1.41
C SER A 192 -0.37 -27.54 1.90
N GLY A 193 -0.31 -27.89 3.17
CA GLY A 193 0.78 -28.63 3.78
C GLY A 193 1.70 -27.80 4.67
N GLY A 194 1.52 -26.47 4.70
CA GLY A 194 2.25 -25.54 5.56
C GLY A 194 3.64 -25.14 5.06
N ASN A 195 4.04 -23.91 5.40
CA ASN A 195 5.40 -23.41 5.19
C ASN A 195 6.33 -23.71 6.38
N VAL A 196 5.76 -24.15 7.50
CA VAL A 196 6.49 -24.47 8.72
C VAL A 196 6.34 -25.96 9.01
N GLU A 197 7.46 -26.65 9.17
CA GLU A 197 7.48 -28.11 9.33
C GLU A 197 6.64 -28.61 10.51
N THR A 198 6.55 -27.81 11.57
CA THR A 198 5.79 -28.12 12.78
C THR A 198 4.33 -27.68 12.73
N THR A 199 3.85 -27.10 11.62
CA THR A 199 2.45 -26.66 11.48
C THR A 199 1.48 -27.84 11.50
N ARG A 200 0.35 -27.66 12.21
CA ARG A 200 -0.78 -28.57 12.20
C ARG A 200 -1.99 -27.86 11.60
N PRO A 201 -2.47 -28.30 10.42
CA PRO A 201 -3.60 -27.64 9.76
C PRO A 201 -4.85 -27.64 10.66
N GLY A 202 -5.50 -26.47 10.76
CA GLY A 202 -6.72 -26.28 11.53
C GLY A 202 -6.52 -26.12 13.05
N GLU A 203 -5.31 -26.30 13.56
CA GLU A 203 -5.04 -26.32 14.99
C GLU A 203 -4.20 -25.13 15.49
N LEU A 204 -4.41 -24.79 16.74
CA LEU A 204 -3.49 -24.00 17.55
C LEU A 204 -2.76 -24.96 18.50
N HIS A 205 -1.43 -24.98 18.46
CA HIS A 205 -0.65 -25.83 19.34
C HIS A 205 0.67 -25.13 19.77
N VAL A 206 1.34 -25.69 20.74
CA VAL A 206 2.61 -25.16 21.24
C VAL A 206 3.70 -26.21 21.01
N HIS A 207 4.81 -25.81 20.39
CA HIS A 207 6.01 -26.62 20.21
C HIS A 207 7.20 -25.90 20.85
N LYS A 208 7.82 -26.51 21.86
CA LYS A 208 9.00 -25.93 22.58
C LYS A 208 8.80 -24.49 23.07
N GLY A 209 7.57 -24.14 23.48
CA GLY A 209 7.23 -22.78 23.93
C GLY A 209 6.90 -21.80 22.83
N VAL A 210 6.94 -22.20 21.55
CA VAL A 210 6.51 -21.40 20.38
C VAL A 210 5.07 -21.78 20.03
N ILE A 211 4.22 -20.77 19.92
CA ILE A 211 2.80 -20.93 19.62
C ILE A 211 2.61 -20.99 18.11
N HIS A 212 1.98 -22.05 17.62
CA HIS A 212 1.69 -22.26 16.20
C HIS A 212 0.19 -22.09 15.95
N ILE A 213 -0.14 -21.24 14.98
CA ILE A 213 -1.50 -20.99 14.51
C ILE A 213 -1.59 -21.46 13.07
N GLY A 214 -2.16 -22.67 12.88
CA GLY A 214 -2.35 -23.30 11.57
C GLY A 214 -3.80 -23.19 11.07
N TYR A 215 -4.53 -22.13 11.42
CA TYR A 215 -5.92 -21.98 11.02
C TYR A 215 -6.10 -21.88 9.50
N THR A 216 -6.98 -22.70 8.94
CA THR A 216 -7.28 -22.76 7.50
C THR A 216 -8.49 -21.89 7.11
N ASP A 217 -9.19 -21.33 8.10
CA ASP A 217 -10.47 -20.63 7.97
C ASP A 217 -10.39 -19.14 8.38
N LEU A 218 -9.21 -18.50 8.29
CA LEU A 218 -9.01 -17.12 8.73
C LEU A 218 -10.03 -16.10 8.17
N PRO A 219 -10.41 -16.13 6.88
CA PRO A 219 -11.47 -15.25 6.38
C PRO A 219 -12.81 -15.49 7.05
N SER A 220 -13.16 -16.74 7.36
CA SER A 220 -14.43 -17.10 8.03
C SER A 220 -14.48 -16.59 9.47
N ARG A 221 -13.32 -16.33 10.09
CA ARG A 221 -13.20 -15.71 11.41
C ARG A 221 -13.43 -14.21 11.42
N MET A 222 -13.72 -13.61 10.24
CA MET A 222 -14.21 -12.24 10.06
C MET A 222 -15.46 -12.24 9.18
N PRO A 223 -16.56 -12.88 9.62
CA PRO A 223 -17.68 -13.26 8.75
C PRO A 223 -18.37 -12.06 8.09
N THR A 224 -18.58 -10.99 8.81
CA THR A 224 -19.25 -9.78 8.29
C THR A 224 -18.47 -9.16 7.13
N GLN A 225 -17.17 -8.95 7.31
CA GLN A 225 -16.33 -8.31 6.29
C GLN A 225 -16.14 -9.24 5.09
N SER A 226 -15.86 -10.51 5.34
CA SER A 226 -15.66 -11.51 4.29
C SER A 226 -16.92 -11.70 3.44
N SER A 227 -18.08 -11.84 4.05
CA SER A 227 -19.36 -11.97 3.33
C SER A 227 -19.65 -10.75 2.47
N THR A 228 -19.43 -9.55 2.99
CA THR A 228 -19.65 -8.31 2.23
C THR A 228 -18.74 -8.21 1.02
N LEU A 229 -17.42 -8.44 1.19
CA LEU A 229 -16.48 -8.36 0.08
C LEU A 229 -16.70 -9.46 -0.95
N TYR A 230 -16.96 -10.69 -0.50
CA TYR A 230 -17.25 -11.81 -1.40
C TYR A 230 -18.53 -11.59 -2.19
N ALA A 231 -19.61 -11.14 -1.53
CA ALA A 231 -20.85 -10.78 -2.19
C ALA A 231 -20.63 -9.67 -3.25
N ASN A 232 -19.84 -8.68 -2.96
CA ASN A 232 -19.47 -7.62 -3.92
C ASN A 232 -18.72 -8.18 -5.14
N ASN A 233 -17.77 -9.11 -4.92
CA ASN A 233 -17.06 -9.74 -6.04
C ASN A 233 -18.03 -10.54 -6.93
N ILE A 234 -18.90 -11.37 -6.33
CA ILE A 234 -19.90 -12.18 -7.07
C ILE A 234 -20.88 -11.28 -7.82
N SER A 235 -21.45 -10.28 -7.15
CA SER A 235 -22.43 -9.37 -7.76
C SER A 235 -21.86 -8.62 -8.94
N LYS A 236 -20.65 -8.08 -8.80
CA LYS A 236 -19.97 -7.38 -9.89
C LYS A 236 -19.63 -8.30 -11.05
N PHE A 237 -19.20 -9.54 -10.75
CA PHE A 237 -18.95 -10.55 -11.78
C PHE A 237 -20.22 -10.91 -12.52
N LEU A 238 -21.31 -11.23 -11.80
CA LEU A 238 -22.60 -11.55 -12.40
C LEU A 238 -23.13 -10.44 -13.30
N LEU A 239 -23.04 -9.18 -12.85
CA LEU A 239 -23.46 -8.01 -13.62
C LEU A 239 -22.54 -7.70 -14.82
N SER A 240 -21.35 -8.28 -14.88
CA SER A 240 -20.43 -8.13 -16.01
C SER A 240 -20.67 -9.15 -17.14
N ILE A 241 -21.49 -10.20 -16.88
CA ILE A 241 -21.79 -11.23 -17.87
C ILE A 241 -22.91 -10.73 -18.79
N GLY A 242 -22.58 -10.55 -20.06
CA GLY A 242 -23.52 -10.05 -21.05
C GLY A 242 -23.47 -8.52 -21.23
N SER A 243 -24.61 -7.94 -21.65
CA SER A 243 -24.77 -6.49 -21.81
C SER A 243 -25.61 -5.89 -20.70
N LYS A 244 -25.74 -4.56 -20.66
CA LYS A 244 -26.51 -3.83 -19.64
C LYS A 244 -28.00 -4.29 -19.59
N ASP A 245 -28.54 -4.71 -20.71
CA ASP A 245 -29.98 -5.03 -20.84
C ASP A 245 -30.26 -6.53 -20.96
N HIS A 246 -29.27 -7.36 -21.27
CA HIS A 246 -29.46 -8.81 -21.48
C HIS A 246 -28.31 -9.62 -20.92
N PHE A 247 -28.67 -10.61 -20.11
CA PHE A 247 -27.74 -11.63 -19.64
C PHE A 247 -27.53 -12.67 -20.77
N TYR A 248 -26.30 -12.79 -21.25
CA TYR A 248 -25.88 -13.85 -22.18
C TYR A 248 -24.42 -14.20 -21.93
N ILE A 249 -24.09 -15.47 -22.14
CA ILE A 249 -22.74 -15.98 -21.90
C ILE A 249 -21.94 -15.88 -23.20
N ASP A 250 -21.03 -14.90 -23.24
CA ASP A 250 -20.09 -14.75 -24.33
C ASP A 250 -18.78 -15.49 -24.01
N LEU A 251 -18.58 -16.62 -24.69
CA LEU A 251 -17.35 -17.42 -24.55
C LEU A 251 -16.11 -16.78 -25.19
N ASN A 252 -16.26 -15.66 -25.93
CA ASN A 252 -15.13 -14.89 -26.42
C ASN A 252 -14.62 -13.87 -25.37
N ASP A 253 -15.44 -13.58 -24.35
CA ASP A 253 -15.00 -12.78 -23.22
C ASP A 253 -14.00 -13.58 -22.38
N GLU A 254 -12.78 -13.04 -22.23
CA GLU A 254 -11.66 -13.70 -21.53
C GLU A 254 -11.98 -13.99 -20.07
N VAL A 255 -12.74 -13.12 -19.38
CA VAL A 255 -13.13 -13.31 -17.97
C VAL A 255 -14.17 -14.42 -17.85
N VAL A 256 -15.18 -14.39 -18.71
CA VAL A 256 -16.23 -15.43 -18.76
C VAL A 256 -15.60 -16.77 -19.12
N ARG A 257 -14.76 -16.81 -20.18
CA ARG A 257 -14.12 -18.05 -20.63
C ARG A 257 -13.13 -18.61 -19.61
N GLY A 258 -12.44 -17.75 -18.87
CA GLY A 258 -11.49 -18.14 -17.84
C GLY A 258 -12.18 -18.72 -16.59
N SER A 259 -13.36 -18.24 -16.25
CA SER A 259 -14.07 -18.61 -15.02
C SER A 259 -15.12 -19.71 -15.21
N ILE A 260 -15.59 -19.94 -16.44
CA ILE A 260 -16.62 -20.97 -16.73
C ILE A 260 -16.01 -22.38 -16.72
N VAL A 261 -16.59 -23.26 -15.92
CA VAL A 261 -16.19 -24.67 -15.80
C VAL A 261 -17.09 -25.55 -16.66
N LEU A 262 -18.41 -25.35 -16.54
CA LEU A 262 -19.42 -26.06 -17.32
C LEU A 262 -20.30 -25.06 -18.05
N HIS A 263 -20.68 -25.38 -19.28
CA HIS A 263 -21.71 -24.67 -20.03
C HIS A 263 -22.71 -25.67 -20.59
N GLU A 264 -23.95 -25.60 -20.14
CA GLU A 264 -25.01 -26.53 -20.51
C GLU A 264 -24.58 -28.02 -20.38
N GLY A 265 -23.91 -28.33 -19.27
CA GLY A 265 -23.42 -29.69 -18.99
C GLY A 265 -22.10 -30.06 -19.72
N LYS A 266 -21.59 -29.25 -20.64
CA LYS A 266 -20.33 -29.50 -21.34
C LYS A 266 -19.17 -28.96 -20.54
N LEU A 267 -18.14 -29.78 -20.28
CA LEU A 267 -16.92 -29.37 -19.60
C LEU A 267 -16.06 -28.46 -20.50
N LEU A 268 -15.85 -27.23 -20.08
CA LEU A 268 -15.01 -26.23 -20.77
C LEU A 268 -13.67 -25.98 -20.09
N TRP A 269 -13.42 -26.58 -18.94
CA TRP A 269 -12.17 -26.48 -18.19
C TRP A 269 -11.14 -27.51 -18.70
N PRO A 270 -9.85 -27.17 -18.86
CA PRO A 270 -9.24 -25.87 -18.57
C PRO A 270 -9.53 -24.80 -19.64
N PRO A 271 -9.39 -23.51 -19.31
CA PRO A 271 -9.50 -22.45 -20.30
C PRO A 271 -8.36 -22.54 -21.33
N PRO A 272 -8.53 -22.10 -22.56
CA PRO A 272 -7.43 -22.01 -23.52
C PRO A 272 -6.35 -21.08 -22.93
N PRO A 273 -5.05 -21.29 -23.28
CA PRO A 273 -3.99 -20.40 -22.85
C PRO A 273 -4.32 -18.96 -23.27
N PRO A 274 -4.01 -17.95 -22.44
CA PRO A 274 -4.30 -16.57 -22.74
C PRO A 274 -3.69 -16.23 -24.09
N LYS A 275 -4.48 -15.60 -24.96
CA LYS A 275 -3.96 -15.03 -26.21
C LYS A 275 -2.90 -14.01 -25.80
N VAL A 276 -1.63 -14.31 -26.01
CA VAL A 276 -0.55 -13.34 -25.83
C VAL A 276 -0.89 -12.20 -26.80
N SER A 277 -1.46 -11.13 -26.28
CA SER A 277 -1.56 -9.88 -27.02
C SER A 277 -0.12 -9.53 -27.36
N ALA A 278 0.23 -9.62 -28.62
CA ALA A 278 1.54 -9.15 -29.08
C ALA A 278 1.58 -7.65 -28.78
N THR A 279 2.07 -7.32 -27.60
CA THR A 279 2.54 -5.96 -27.32
C THR A 279 3.59 -5.71 -28.39
N PRO A 280 3.45 -4.66 -29.23
CA PRO A 280 4.50 -4.36 -30.19
C PRO A 280 5.82 -4.28 -29.41
N PRO A 281 6.90 -4.89 -29.91
CA PRO A 281 8.17 -4.84 -29.21
C PRO A 281 8.50 -3.37 -28.93
N PRO A 282 9.00 -3.05 -27.74
CA PRO A 282 9.42 -1.68 -27.44
C PRO A 282 10.38 -1.24 -28.55
N PRO A 283 10.32 0.03 -29.00
CA PRO A 283 11.17 0.52 -30.07
C PRO A 283 12.62 0.17 -29.73
N PRO A 284 13.42 -0.30 -30.70
CA PRO A 284 14.79 -0.74 -30.45
C PRO A 284 15.54 0.40 -29.76
N LYS A 285 16.06 0.12 -28.56
CA LYS A 285 17.00 1.02 -27.88
C LYS A 285 18.13 1.28 -28.85
N PRO A 286 18.63 2.53 -28.99
CA PRO A 286 19.75 2.81 -29.87
C PRO A 286 20.91 1.89 -29.52
N VAL A 287 21.46 1.26 -30.53
CA VAL A 287 22.62 0.37 -30.45
C VAL A 287 23.78 1.20 -29.88
N VAL A 288 24.06 1.03 -28.62
CA VAL A 288 25.30 1.51 -28.02
C VAL A 288 26.38 0.51 -28.43
N THR A 289 27.31 0.95 -29.25
CA THR A 289 28.48 0.24 -29.70
C THR A 289 29.19 -0.40 -28.50
N GLU A 290 29.44 -1.70 -28.55
CA GLU A 290 30.15 -2.46 -27.53
C GLU A 290 31.51 -1.82 -27.24
N ALA A 291 31.64 -1.21 -26.09
CA ALA A 291 32.93 -0.94 -25.48
C ALA A 291 33.36 -2.21 -24.70
N LYS A 292 34.60 -2.66 -24.95
CA LYS A 292 35.23 -3.83 -24.34
C LYS A 292 34.97 -3.96 -22.84
N PRO A 293 34.85 -5.19 -22.31
CA PRO A 293 34.58 -5.41 -20.89
C PRO A 293 35.75 -4.86 -20.05
N SER A 294 35.52 -3.78 -19.39
CA SER A 294 36.35 -3.37 -18.25
C SER A 294 35.93 -4.26 -17.07
N VAL A 295 36.92 -4.85 -16.44
CA VAL A 295 36.81 -5.65 -15.23
C VAL A 295 35.92 -4.93 -14.22
N ALA A 296 34.72 -5.47 -13.98
CA ALA A 296 33.82 -4.96 -12.94
C ALA A 296 34.45 -5.27 -11.57
N THR A 297 35.03 -4.25 -11.00
CA THR A 297 35.38 -4.23 -9.58
C THR A 297 34.10 -4.50 -8.79
N LYS A 298 34.11 -5.54 -7.96
CA LYS A 298 33.05 -5.84 -6.99
C LYS A 298 32.76 -4.55 -6.21
N GLN A 299 31.61 -3.93 -6.47
CA GLN A 299 31.07 -2.96 -5.52
C GLN A 299 30.51 -3.79 -4.36
N GLU A 300 31.29 -3.85 -3.29
CA GLU A 300 30.80 -4.21 -1.96
C GLU A 300 29.57 -3.32 -1.69
N ALA A 301 28.49 -3.92 -1.21
CA ALA A 301 27.32 -3.20 -0.72
C ALA A 301 27.83 -2.17 0.32
N GLN A 302 27.92 -0.91 -0.10
CA GLN A 302 28.39 0.14 0.79
C GLN A 302 27.31 0.32 1.85
N VAL A 303 27.59 -0.11 3.06
CA VAL A 303 26.89 0.38 4.25
C VAL A 303 26.81 1.90 4.11
N PRO A 304 25.60 2.52 4.15
CA PRO A 304 25.46 3.94 3.96
C PRO A 304 26.37 4.65 4.96
N ASP A 305 27.36 5.39 4.46
CA ASP A 305 28.22 6.20 5.31
C ASP A 305 27.39 7.41 5.79
N TYR A 306 26.66 7.18 6.88
CA TYR A 306 25.79 8.17 7.49
C TYR A 306 26.51 9.49 7.76
N PHE A 307 27.80 9.45 7.99
CA PHE A 307 28.60 10.65 8.14
C PHE A 307 28.68 11.45 6.84
N LYS A 308 29.00 10.80 5.72
CA LYS A 308 29.06 11.46 4.40
C LYS A 308 27.69 11.98 3.96
N GLU A 309 26.64 11.20 4.22
CA GLU A 309 25.27 11.61 3.88
C GLU A 309 24.82 12.82 4.71
N THR A 310 25.07 12.79 6.02
CA THR A 310 24.79 13.91 6.91
C THR A 310 25.63 15.14 6.57
N LEU A 311 26.91 14.94 6.26
CA LEU A 311 27.78 16.00 5.83
C LEU A 311 27.33 16.66 4.53
N LYS A 312 26.93 15.83 3.52
CA LYS A 312 26.37 16.31 2.25
C LYS A 312 25.10 17.13 2.47
N LYS A 313 24.18 16.63 3.31
CA LYS A 313 22.94 17.35 3.67
C LYS A 313 23.26 18.67 4.40
N SER A 314 24.17 18.64 5.37
CA SER A 314 24.61 19.83 6.11
C SER A 314 25.22 20.89 5.20
N LEU A 315 26.11 20.50 4.29
CA LEU A 315 26.70 21.41 3.30
C LEU A 315 25.65 21.98 2.35
N LEU A 316 24.69 21.16 1.89
CA LEU A 316 23.60 21.61 1.03
C LEU A 316 22.73 22.66 1.72
N TYR A 317 22.35 22.42 2.98
CA TYR A 317 21.56 23.37 3.76
C TYR A 317 22.36 24.66 4.05
N THR A 318 23.65 24.54 4.40
CA THR A 318 24.51 25.70 4.64
C THR A 318 24.66 26.52 3.38
N ALA A 319 24.87 25.89 2.21
CA ALA A 319 24.97 26.59 0.93
C ALA A 319 23.62 27.25 0.55
N GLY A 320 22.50 26.57 0.74
CA GLY A 320 21.17 27.11 0.47
C GLY A 320 20.83 28.32 1.36
N LEU A 321 21.02 28.20 2.67
CA LEU A 321 20.82 29.29 3.61
C LEU A 321 21.79 30.44 3.37
N GLY A 322 23.07 30.12 3.13
CA GLY A 322 24.08 31.10 2.81
C GLY A 322 23.77 31.88 1.53
N SER A 323 23.23 31.22 0.51
CA SER A 323 22.76 31.89 -0.73
C SER A 323 21.60 32.85 -0.47
N ILE A 324 20.61 32.45 0.36
CA ILE A 324 19.49 33.31 0.72
C ILE A 324 19.98 34.56 1.48
N VAL A 325 20.85 34.36 2.47
CA VAL A 325 21.46 35.48 3.24
C VAL A 325 22.32 36.35 2.33
N GLY A 326 23.14 35.75 1.46
CA GLY A 326 23.99 36.48 0.50
C GLY A 326 23.16 37.32 -0.46
N LEU A 327 22.11 36.79 -1.03
CA LEU A 327 21.14 37.55 -1.86
C LEU A 327 20.54 38.72 -1.06
N GLY A 328 20.23 38.49 0.20
CA GLY A 328 19.71 39.48 1.09
C GLY A 328 20.68 40.64 1.35
N VAL A 329 21.95 40.33 1.58
CA VAL A 329 23.01 41.33 1.85
C VAL A 329 23.35 42.16 0.60
N VAL A 330 23.38 41.52 -0.57
CA VAL A 330 23.73 42.18 -1.85
C VAL A 330 22.59 43.04 -2.41
N SER A 331 21.34 42.74 -2.04
CA SER A 331 20.18 43.46 -2.56
C SER A 331 20.08 44.87 -1.99
N PRO A 332 19.94 45.90 -2.83
CA PRO A 332 19.78 47.30 -2.38
C PRO A 332 18.38 47.57 -1.79
N ASN A 333 17.44 46.64 -1.94
CA ASN A 333 16.07 46.83 -1.48
C ASN A 333 15.79 45.96 -0.22
N PRO A 334 15.63 46.58 0.97
CA PRO A 334 15.38 45.83 2.21
C PRO A 334 14.08 45.06 2.23
N ALA A 335 13.07 45.48 1.48
CA ALA A 335 11.79 44.73 1.35
C ALA A 335 12.01 43.42 0.60
N PHE A 336 12.78 43.40 -0.47
CA PHE A 336 13.12 42.17 -1.23
C PHE A 336 13.91 41.19 -0.36
N THR A 337 14.87 41.68 0.41
CA THR A 337 15.65 40.88 1.36
C THR A 337 14.76 40.19 2.37
N THR A 338 13.86 40.94 3.01
CA THR A 338 12.94 40.42 4.01
C THR A 338 12.00 39.36 3.41
N MET A 339 11.40 39.64 2.23
CA MET A 339 10.52 38.71 1.54
C MET A 339 11.20 37.41 1.13
N THR A 340 12.41 37.48 0.58
CA THR A 340 13.18 36.31 0.14
C THR A 340 13.59 35.45 1.34
N THR A 341 14.03 36.10 2.43
CA THR A 341 14.40 35.40 3.66
C THR A 341 13.22 34.68 4.29
N ILE A 342 12.09 35.36 4.42
CA ILE A 342 10.86 34.76 4.96
C ILE A 342 10.38 33.60 4.08
N PHE A 343 10.39 33.77 2.76
CA PHE A 343 9.99 32.73 1.81
C PHE A 343 10.90 31.50 1.92
N GLY A 344 12.23 31.69 1.93
CA GLY A 344 13.20 30.60 2.04
C GLY A 344 13.06 29.84 3.36
N LEU A 345 12.99 30.56 4.48
CA LEU A 345 12.80 29.94 5.80
C LEU A 345 11.46 29.21 5.92
N SER A 346 10.38 29.82 5.42
CA SER A 346 9.05 29.19 5.43
C SER A 346 9.04 27.92 4.58
N GLY A 347 9.72 27.90 3.43
CA GLY A 347 9.86 26.72 2.60
C GLY A 347 10.60 25.58 3.30
N ILE A 348 11.70 25.87 3.96
CA ILE A 348 12.49 24.87 4.70
C ILE A 348 11.69 24.32 5.90
N VAL A 349 11.12 25.19 6.71
CA VAL A 349 10.32 24.79 7.89
C VAL A 349 9.10 24.00 7.45
N GLY A 350 8.38 24.45 6.42
CA GLY A 350 7.21 23.77 5.88
C GLY A 350 7.53 22.37 5.36
N TYR A 351 8.63 22.22 4.60
CA TYR A 351 9.09 20.93 4.11
C TYR A 351 9.36 19.94 5.26
N HIS A 352 10.15 20.34 6.25
CA HIS A 352 10.48 19.47 7.37
C HIS A 352 9.27 19.13 8.24
N THR A 353 8.36 20.11 8.42
CA THR A 353 7.12 19.87 9.17
C THR A 353 6.26 18.83 8.47
N VAL A 354 6.00 18.97 7.17
CA VAL A 354 5.16 18.01 6.42
C VAL A 354 5.80 16.64 6.35
N TRP A 355 7.12 16.57 6.11
CA TRP A 355 7.84 15.30 6.03
C TRP A 355 7.89 14.53 7.35
N GLY A 356 7.89 15.24 8.49
CA GLY A 356 7.89 14.66 9.82
C GLY A 356 6.51 14.24 10.35
N VAL A 357 5.43 14.56 9.62
CA VAL A 357 4.06 14.23 10.05
C VAL A 357 3.72 12.79 9.65
N THR A 358 3.15 12.03 10.59
CA THR A 358 2.67 10.68 10.32
C THR A 358 1.52 10.70 9.30
N PRO A 359 1.39 9.69 8.41
CA PRO A 359 0.34 9.64 7.39
C PRO A 359 -1.09 9.82 7.94
N ALA A 360 -1.35 9.36 9.16
CA ALA A 360 -2.65 9.51 9.83
C ALA A 360 -3.06 10.97 10.09
N LEU A 361 -2.09 11.88 10.17
CA LEU A 361 -2.32 13.30 10.43
C LEU A 361 -2.30 14.16 9.15
N HIS A 362 -2.09 13.58 7.97
CA HIS A 362 -2.06 14.32 6.71
C HIS A 362 -3.42 14.95 6.36
N SER A 363 -4.54 14.30 6.68
CA SER A 363 -5.88 14.86 6.41
C SER A 363 -6.17 16.15 7.20
N PRO A 364 -5.94 16.19 8.53
CA PRO A 364 -6.03 17.44 9.30
C PRO A 364 -5.04 18.50 8.80
N LEU A 365 -3.82 18.11 8.43
CA LEU A 365 -2.81 19.03 7.91
C LEU A 365 -3.25 19.66 6.59
N MET A 366 -3.90 18.89 5.71
CA MET A 366 -4.45 19.39 4.44
C MET A 366 -5.49 20.50 4.66
N SER A 367 -6.34 20.37 5.67
CA SER A 367 -7.30 21.44 6.03
C SER A 367 -6.59 22.70 6.50
N VAL A 368 -5.53 22.59 7.29
CA VAL A 368 -4.72 23.73 7.76
C VAL A 368 -4.02 24.42 6.59
N THR A 369 -3.49 23.68 5.61
CA THR A 369 -2.85 24.28 4.43
C THR A 369 -3.82 25.08 3.57
N ASN A 370 -5.13 24.79 3.60
CA ASN A 370 -6.14 25.58 2.93
C ASN A 370 -6.28 26.99 3.54
N ALA A 371 -6.04 27.15 4.84
CA ALA A 371 -6.00 28.46 5.49
C ALA A 371 -4.85 29.32 4.96
N VAL A 372 -3.67 28.72 4.71
CA VAL A 372 -2.53 29.42 4.09
C VAL A 372 -2.87 29.87 2.67
N SER A 373 -3.52 29.02 1.87
CA SER A 373 -4.00 29.40 0.54
C SER A 373 -5.03 30.53 0.62
N GLY A 374 -5.85 30.58 1.67
CA GLY A 374 -6.78 31.69 1.94
C GLY A 374 -6.07 33.02 2.13
N ILE A 375 -4.98 33.05 2.88
CA ILE A 375 -4.15 34.24 3.06
C ILE A 375 -3.55 34.70 1.72
N THR A 376 -3.06 33.77 0.91
CA THR A 376 -2.52 34.06 -0.43
C THR A 376 -3.59 34.64 -1.36
N ALA A 377 -4.82 34.09 -1.31
CA ALA A 377 -5.95 34.61 -2.08
C ALA A 377 -6.31 36.06 -1.68
N VAL A 378 -6.35 36.33 -0.37
CA VAL A 378 -6.61 37.71 0.15
C VAL A 378 -5.47 38.65 -0.27
N GLY A 379 -4.21 38.24 -0.15
CA GLY A 379 -3.06 39.03 -0.62
C GLY A 379 -3.15 39.36 -2.12
N GLY A 380 -3.52 38.37 -2.94
CA GLY A 380 -3.76 38.58 -4.38
C GLY A 380 -4.86 39.57 -4.66
N LEU A 381 -6.00 39.48 -3.96
CA LEU A 381 -7.12 40.44 -4.11
C LEU A 381 -6.75 41.86 -3.68
N LEU A 382 -5.97 42.01 -2.59
CA LEU A 382 -5.49 43.32 -2.15
C LEU A 382 -4.54 43.96 -3.18
N LEU A 383 -3.66 43.17 -3.83
CA LEU A 383 -2.79 43.65 -4.89
C LEU A 383 -3.52 44.04 -6.19
N MET A 384 -4.72 43.52 -6.41
CA MET A 384 -5.58 43.95 -7.51
C MET A 384 -6.15 45.36 -7.32
N GLY A 385 -6.15 45.89 -6.08
CA GLY A 385 -6.55 47.28 -5.79
C GLY A 385 -8.03 47.61 -5.99
N GLY A 386 -8.92 46.58 -5.84
CA GLY A 386 -10.38 46.78 -5.92
C GLY A 386 -10.96 46.85 -7.34
N GLY A 387 -10.14 46.74 -8.39
CA GLY A 387 -10.61 46.66 -9.78
C GLY A 387 -11.12 45.27 -10.14
N VAL A 388 -12.16 45.18 -10.97
CA VAL A 388 -12.71 43.89 -11.45
C VAL A 388 -11.84 43.25 -12.50
N MET A 389 -11.09 44.04 -13.28
CA MET A 389 -10.17 43.54 -14.33
C MET A 389 -8.76 44.07 -14.07
N PRO A 390 -7.73 43.19 -14.21
CA PRO A 390 -6.35 43.61 -14.06
C PRO A 390 -5.91 44.49 -15.25
N GLY A 391 -5.41 45.67 -14.96
CA GLY A 391 -4.91 46.63 -15.97
C GLY A 391 -3.37 46.64 -16.08
N THR A 392 -2.65 46.00 -15.17
CA THR A 392 -1.19 45.95 -15.12
C THR A 392 -0.68 44.55 -14.96
N VAL A 393 0.58 44.31 -15.33
CA VAL A 393 1.22 42.96 -15.16
C VAL A 393 1.19 42.49 -13.70
N PRO A 394 1.54 43.30 -12.68
CA PRO A 394 1.40 42.87 -11.27
C PRO A 394 -0.03 42.48 -10.89
N GLN A 395 -1.03 43.21 -11.36
CA GLN A 395 -2.43 42.88 -11.10
C GLN A 395 -2.87 41.58 -11.78
N SER A 396 -2.36 41.29 -12.99
CA SER A 396 -2.63 40.04 -13.68
C SER A 396 -2.05 38.85 -12.94
N LEU A 397 -0.80 38.98 -12.43
CA LEU A 397 -0.15 37.96 -11.60
C LEU A 397 -0.91 37.77 -10.27
N ALA A 398 -1.38 38.84 -9.65
CA ALA A 398 -2.16 38.80 -8.42
C ALA A 398 -3.51 38.10 -8.62
N ALA A 399 -4.20 38.36 -9.73
CA ALA A 399 -5.43 37.68 -10.11
C ALA A 399 -5.19 36.18 -10.33
N GLY A 400 -4.11 35.83 -11.03
CA GLY A 400 -3.69 34.44 -11.22
C GLY A 400 -3.41 33.71 -9.91
N ALA A 401 -2.69 34.35 -9.00
CA ALA A 401 -2.40 33.80 -7.67
C ALA A 401 -3.66 33.59 -6.85
N ALA A 402 -4.59 34.56 -6.84
CA ALA A 402 -5.88 34.44 -6.16
C ALA A 402 -6.70 33.28 -6.76
N PHE A 403 -6.76 33.15 -8.08
CA PHE A 403 -7.49 32.07 -8.77
C PHE A 403 -6.92 30.67 -8.43
N ILE A 404 -5.61 30.48 -8.50
CA ILE A 404 -4.96 29.20 -8.15
C ILE A 404 -5.21 28.87 -6.68
N SER A 405 -5.16 29.87 -5.79
CA SER A 405 -5.44 29.69 -4.36
C SER A 405 -6.86 29.23 -4.10
N THR A 406 -7.86 29.75 -4.85
CA THR A 406 -9.26 29.31 -4.72
C THR A 406 -9.43 27.84 -5.13
N ILE A 407 -8.76 27.40 -6.21
CA ILE A 407 -8.79 25.99 -6.63
C ILE A 407 -8.26 25.09 -5.50
N ASN A 408 -7.14 25.47 -4.88
CA ASN A 408 -6.55 24.69 -3.78
C ASN A 408 -7.47 24.68 -2.53
N ILE A 409 -8.06 25.80 -2.18
CA ILE A 409 -8.97 25.91 -1.03
C ILE A 409 -10.18 24.97 -1.22
N PHE A 410 -10.89 25.11 -2.33
CA PHE A 410 -12.10 24.31 -2.58
C PHE A 410 -11.77 22.83 -2.79
N GLY A 411 -10.71 22.52 -3.54
CA GLY A 411 -10.26 21.16 -3.75
C GLY A 411 -9.86 20.48 -2.44
N GLY A 412 -9.07 21.15 -1.62
CA GLY A 412 -8.62 20.61 -0.34
C GLY A 412 -9.77 20.37 0.64
N PHE A 413 -10.71 21.29 0.77
CA PHE A 413 -11.90 21.09 1.61
C PHE A 413 -12.76 19.93 1.11
N LEU A 414 -12.98 19.80 -0.21
CA LEU A 414 -13.77 18.71 -0.78
C LEU A 414 -13.13 17.34 -0.50
N VAL A 415 -11.82 17.23 -0.67
CA VAL A 415 -11.09 15.99 -0.37
C VAL A 415 -11.15 15.68 1.11
N THR A 416 -10.92 16.67 1.98
CA THR A 416 -10.99 16.49 3.44
C THR A 416 -12.38 16.04 3.88
N GLN A 417 -13.44 16.66 3.33
CA GLN A 417 -14.81 16.27 3.63
C GLN A 417 -15.09 14.81 3.23
N ARG A 418 -14.68 14.40 2.02
CA ARG A 418 -14.84 13.01 1.57
C ARG A 418 -14.08 12.01 2.46
N MET A 419 -12.90 12.39 2.95
CA MET A 419 -12.16 11.57 3.88
C MET A 419 -12.86 11.44 5.24
N LEU A 420 -13.42 12.54 5.77
CA LEU A 420 -14.17 12.54 7.02
C LEU A 420 -15.49 11.76 6.90
N ASP A 421 -16.15 11.83 5.75
CA ASP A 421 -17.38 11.07 5.48
C ASP A 421 -17.17 9.56 5.56
N MET A 422 -15.95 9.05 5.31
CA MET A 422 -15.64 7.62 5.47
C MET A 422 -15.69 7.14 6.94
N PHE A 423 -15.57 8.05 7.91
CA PHE A 423 -15.64 7.75 9.34
C PHE A 423 -17.01 8.06 9.95
N ARG A 424 -17.94 8.58 9.16
CA ARG A 424 -19.27 8.95 9.59
C ARG A 424 -20.11 7.74 9.92
N ARG A 425 -20.75 7.74 11.10
CA ARG A 425 -21.66 6.69 11.54
C ARG A 425 -23.07 6.99 11.09
N PRO A 426 -23.92 5.96 10.84
CA PRO A 426 -25.35 6.17 10.52
C PRO A 426 -26.13 6.89 11.61
N THR A 427 -25.61 6.90 12.84
CA THR A 427 -26.22 7.53 14.04
C THR A 427 -25.73 8.96 14.27
N ASP A 428 -24.77 9.46 13.47
CA ASP A 428 -24.26 10.81 13.65
C ASP A 428 -25.35 11.83 13.26
N PRO A 429 -25.46 12.96 14.01
CA PRO A 429 -26.46 13.97 13.75
C PRO A 429 -26.24 14.59 12.37
N LYS A 430 -27.36 14.98 11.73
CA LYS A 430 -27.30 15.67 10.43
C LYS A 430 -26.63 17.02 10.58
N GLU A 431 -25.63 17.27 9.75
CA GLU A 431 -24.97 18.58 9.70
C GLU A 431 -25.84 19.60 9.01
N HIS A 432 -25.91 20.79 9.60
CA HIS A 432 -26.65 21.94 9.06
C HIS A 432 -25.70 22.99 8.49
N ASN A 433 -24.69 22.56 7.71
CA ASN A 433 -23.64 23.41 7.16
C ASN A 433 -24.17 24.57 6.29
N TYR A 434 -25.39 24.44 5.72
CA TYR A 434 -26.04 25.50 4.96
C TYR A 434 -26.33 26.77 5.80
N LEU A 435 -26.38 26.65 7.14
CA LEU A 435 -26.56 27.80 8.02
C LEU A 435 -25.37 28.78 7.99
N TYR A 436 -24.17 28.30 7.62
CA TYR A 436 -23.00 29.17 7.44
C TYR A 436 -23.12 30.10 6.21
N ALA A 437 -24.10 29.86 5.33
CA ALA A 437 -24.43 30.82 4.27
C ALA A 437 -24.96 32.16 4.84
N ILE A 438 -25.58 32.17 6.03
CA ILE A 438 -26.12 33.36 6.65
C ILE A 438 -25.02 34.41 6.94
N PRO A 439 -23.94 34.08 7.70
CA PRO A 439 -22.87 35.05 7.92
C PRO A 439 -22.13 35.39 6.62
N ALA A 440 -22.00 34.48 5.67
CA ALA A 440 -21.37 34.75 4.38
C ALA A 440 -22.16 35.79 3.57
N LEU A 441 -23.49 35.65 3.50
CA LEU A 441 -24.39 36.63 2.83
C LEU A 441 -24.41 37.98 3.55
N ALA A 442 -24.40 37.97 4.90
CA ALA A 442 -24.33 39.20 5.69
C ALA A 442 -23.02 39.97 5.43
N PHE A 443 -21.90 39.27 5.29
CA PHE A 443 -20.61 39.86 4.95
C PHE A 443 -20.58 40.44 3.53
N LEU A 444 -21.16 39.74 2.55
CA LEU A 444 -21.27 40.20 1.17
C LEU A 444 -22.19 41.45 1.06
N GLY A 445 -23.30 41.46 1.80
CA GLY A 445 -24.19 42.61 1.84
C GLY A 445 -23.62 43.86 2.56
N ALA A 446 -22.69 43.64 3.52
CA ALA A 446 -22.01 44.74 4.20
C ALA A 446 -20.84 45.33 3.38
N SER A 447 -20.42 44.66 2.31
CA SER A 447 -19.34 45.11 1.42
C SER A 447 -19.76 45.94 0.23
N GLU A 448 -21.06 46.38 0.16
CA GLU A 448 -21.47 47.33 -0.84
C GLU A 448 -20.70 48.65 -0.69
N PRO A 449 -20.09 49.16 -1.77
CA PRO A 449 -19.33 50.39 -1.70
C PRO A 449 -20.29 51.53 -1.28
N ARG A 450 -20.02 52.14 -0.12
CA ARG A 450 -20.69 53.40 0.23
C ARG A 450 -20.41 54.41 -0.89
N PRO A 451 -21.41 55.09 -1.43
CA PRO A 451 -21.16 56.13 -2.40
C PRO A 451 -20.20 57.18 -1.78
N PRO A 452 -19.29 57.76 -2.56
CA PRO A 452 -18.41 58.78 -2.06
C PRO A 452 -19.21 59.95 -1.57
N CYS A 453 -19.01 60.38 -0.32
CA CYS A 453 -19.49 61.65 0.23
C CYS A 453 -18.85 62.81 -0.46
#